data_5627e723473d2b87366e0c388a113c84
#
_entry.id   5627e723473d2b87366e0c388a113c84
#
_cell.length_a   1.000
_cell.length_b   1.000
_cell.length_c   1.000
_cell.angle_alpha   90.00
_cell.angle_beta   90.00
_cell.angle_gamma   90.00
#
_symmetry.space_group_name_H-M   'P 1'
#
loop_
_entity.id
_entity.type
_entity.pdbx_description
1 polymer ?
#
loop_
_entity_poly.entity_id
_entity_poly.type
_entity_poly.pdbx_seq_one_letter_code
_entity_poly.pdbx_strand_id
1 'polypeptide(L)'
;MRGYKLKVVDLFCGAGGFSEGFRQAGFEIIMGIDRWNPAVVTFQENQNVDSTNITLQDDIFRISLLPDDEFEAIIPDSDIIIGSPPCVSFSNSNKSGKGEKSEGIKLVLSFLRIVARKKWKSNSMLKYWIMENVPNSAIFIQDKYSAQELGLSGDKMLNVKNGSTSNYNATYFGVPSRRKRFLCGEFPTPKKTNGKESKRPLSFVLTSLGRPYEKINETIIDPLYGFCVPGNSVTDHHYFQPIAKHQWEQAKRSKQDKGYMGKMPFPEDESKPARTVMATLTFGARESMILANGNAGYRSPTIREAASLMSFPICYNFYGESTAAKHRLVGNAVPPMLSYALAIAILQRENRPIPTPHFYMTEPNSNFINMNGSYLPEVAESRKRINSRFKYHIPYLKLKTFRVELTNSYSDFVRNEFDWRVELHRSQGKENARKYIISISNSFFSDEQLETITTFVDSLACKNYSFNYFQEVYCMTEEERLQQSLIGPYELLEGVKGFID
;
A
#
# COMPACT_ATOMS: atom_id res chain seq x y z
N MET A 1 -35.96 21.38 -14.09
CA MET A 1 -35.77 21.40 -12.62
C MET A 1 -34.54 20.57 -12.31
N ARG A 2 -33.48 21.16 -11.74
CA ARG A 2 -32.35 20.34 -11.20
C ARG A 2 -32.93 19.60 -9.99
N GLY A 3 -33.09 18.27 -10.09
CA GLY A 3 -33.55 17.44 -8.97
C GLY A 3 -32.59 17.53 -7.78
N TYR A 4 -33.09 17.28 -6.57
CA TYR A 4 -32.29 17.20 -5.33
C TYR A 4 -31.12 16.23 -5.52
N LYS A 5 -29.88 16.71 -5.36
CA LYS A 5 -28.69 15.86 -5.32
C LYS A 5 -28.53 15.25 -3.92
N LEU A 6 -28.20 13.97 -3.85
CA LEU A 6 -27.89 13.32 -2.59
C LEU A 6 -26.57 13.86 -2.02
N LYS A 7 -26.57 14.24 -0.76
CA LYS A 7 -25.46 14.88 -0.06
C LYS A 7 -24.56 13.86 0.62
N VAL A 8 -23.25 14.05 0.50
CA VAL A 8 -22.23 13.14 1.05
C VAL A 8 -21.29 13.90 1.97
N VAL A 9 -21.00 13.30 3.13
CA VAL A 9 -19.93 13.69 4.05
C VAL A 9 -18.86 12.59 4.02
N ASP A 10 -17.58 12.96 3.84
CA ASP A 10 -16.43 12.05 3.79
C ASP A 10 -15.53 12.24 5.03
N LEU A 11 -15.56 11.26 5.92
CA LEU A 11 -14.75 11.23 7.14
C LEU A 11 -13.45 10.46 6.88
N PHE A 12 -12.32 11.02 7.27
CA PHE A 12 -10.98 10.53 6.87
C PHE A 12 -10.81 10.57 5.36
N CYS A 13 -11.14 11.69 4.74
CA CYS A 13 -11.31 11.84 3.29
C CYS A 13 -10.02 11.58 2.49
N GLY A 14 -8.84 11.72 3.11
CA GLY A 14 -7.57 11.51 2.44
C GLY A 14 -7.44 12.37 1.19
N ALA A 15 -6.95 11.79 0.11
CA ALA A 15 -6.88 12.45 -1.21
C ALA A 15 -8.24 12.59 -1.91
N GLY A 16 -9.35 12.21 -1.30
CA GLY A 16 -10.68 12.33 -1.90
C GLY A 16 -11.07 11.22 -2.89
N GLY A 17 -10.35 10.10 -2.93
CA GLY A 17 -10.68 9.02 -3.89
C GLY A 17 -12.05 8.39 -3.66
N PHE A 18 -12.52 8.33 -2.42
CA PHE A 18 -13.86 7.85 -2.08
C PHE A 18 -14.91 8.85 -2.58
N SER A 19 -14.75 10.12 -2.27
CA SER A 19 -15.60 11.22 -2.73
C SER A 19 -15.62 11.35 -4.24
N GLU A 20 -14.49 11.17 -4.92
CA GLU A 20 -14.38 11.32 -6.38
C GLU A 20 -15.33 10.38 -7.13
N GLY A 21 -15.45 9.11 -6.71
CA GLY A 21 -16.41 8.20 -7.32
C GLY A 21 -17.88 8.61 -7.12
N PHE A 22 -18.22 9.14 -5.94
CA PHE A 22 -19.56 9.69 -5.68
C PHE A 22 -19.81 10.96 -6.50
N ARG A 23 -18.82 11.87 -6.61
CA ARG A 23 -18.91 13.07 -7.46
C ARG A 23 -19.16 12.71 -8.92
N GLN A 24 -18.42 11.73 -9.47
CA GLN A 24 -18.60 11.21 -10.83
C GLN A 24 -20.02 10.65 -11.04
N ALA A 25 -20.63 10.09 -10.02
CA ALA A 25 -22.01 9.62 -10.04
C ALA A 25 -23.05 10.72 -9.79
N GLY A 26 -22.64 11.99 -9.70
CA GLY A 26 -23.52 13.15 -9.58
C GLY A 26 -24.02 13.46 -8.17
N PHE A 27 -23.41 12.86 -7.13
CA PHE A 27 -23.67 13.24 -5.74
C PHE A 27 -23.02 14.58 -5.41
N GLU A 28 -23.55 15.25 -4.42
CA GLU A 28 -23.01 16.50 -3.88
C GLU A 28 -22.10 16.18 -2.68
N ILE A 29 -20.80 16.38 -2.83
CA ILE A 29 -19.84 16.24 -1.73
C ILE A 29 -19.89 17.54 -0.93
N ILE A 30 -20.53 17.53 0.24
CA ILE A 30 -20.74 18.74 1.03
C ILE A 30 -19.64 18.97 2.08
N MET A 31 -18.92 17.93 2.47
CA MET A 31 -17.85 18.02 3.46
C MET A 31 -16.83 16.90 3.32
N GLY A 32 -15.54 17.24 3.48
CA GLY A 32 -14.44 16.31 3.68
C GLY A 32 -13.62 16.69 4.91
N ILE A 33 -13.26 15.71 5.73
CA ILE A 33 -12.47 15.93 6.95
C ILE A 33 -11.26 15.00 6.96
N ASP A 34 -10.08 15.56 7.18
CA ASP A 34 -8.85 14.81 7.47
C ASP A 34 -7.94 15.61 8.40
N ARG A 35 -7.10 14.94 9.17
CA ARG A 35 -6.12 15.62 10.04
C ARG A 35 -4.82 16.01 9.33
N TRP A 36 -4.54 15.40 8.18
CA TRP A 36 -3.29 15.58 7.46
C TRP A 36 -3.44 16.67 6.38
N ASN A 37 -2.71 17.77 6.53
CA ASN A 37 -2.83 18.94 5.67
C ASN A 37 -2.70 18.62 4.16
N PRO A 38 -1.72 17.83 3.67
CA PRO A 38 -1.68 17.46 2.25
C PRO A 38 -2.93 16.75 1.74
N ALA A 39 -3.61 15.97 2.59
CA ALA A 39 -4.89 15.34 2.25
C ALA A 39 -5.99 16.38 2.11
N VAL A 40 -6.10 17.27 3.09
CA VAL A 40 -7.08 18.38 3.11
C VAL A 40 -6.95 19.25 1.86
N VAL A 41 -5.74 19.71 1.54
CA VAL A 41 -5.49 20.54 0.34
C VAL A 41 -5.80 19.74 -0.94
N THR A 42 -5.34 18.49 -1.04
CA THR A 42 -5.63 17.65 -2.22
C THR A 42 -7.13 17.45 -2.41
N PHE A 43 -7.86 17.18 -1.32
CA PHE A 43 -9.32 17.05 -1.36
C PHE A 43 -9.97 18.35 -1.82
N GLN A 44 -9.65 19.45 -1.18
CA GLN A 44 -10.22 20.76 -1.47
C GLN A 44 -10.05 21.15 -2.93
N GLU A 45 -8.85 21.08 -3.46
CA GLU A 45 -8.52 21.53 -4.82
C GLU A 45 -9.17 20.67 -5.93
N ASN A 46 -9.52 19.42 -5.64
CA ASN A 46 -10.16 18.54 -6.62
C ASN A 46 -11.66 18.40 -6.44
N GLN A 47 -12.22 18.68 -5.26
CA GLN A 47 -13.65 18.49 -5.00
C GLN A 47 -14.47 19.80 -5.05
N ASN A 48 -13.80 20.98 -4.96
CA ASN A 48 -14.48 22.28 -4.95
C ASN A 48 -14.86 22.80 -6.33
N VAL A 49 -14.66 22.06 -7.40
CA VAL A 49 -14.87 22.53 -8.77
C VAL A 49 -16.34 22.90 -9.05
N ASP A 50 -17.28 22.23 -8.42
CA ASP A 50 -18.73 22.38 -8.65
C ASP A 50 -19.52 22.78 -7.41
N SER A 51 -18.89 22.90 -6.23
CA SER A 51 -19.62 23.05 -4.99
C SER A 51 -18.91 23.93 -3.96
N THR A 52 -19.68 24.57 -3.11
CA THR A 52 -19.21 25.23 -1.88
C THR A 52 -18.97 24.18 -0.77
N ASN A 53 -18.25 23.09 -1.07
CA ASN A 53 -18.00 22.11 -0.02
C ASN A 53 -17.08 22.68 1.06
N ILE A 54 -17.26 22.18 2.27
CA ILE A 54 -16.41 22.54 3.40
C ILE A 54 -15.33 21.46 3.53
N THR A 55 -14.07 21.87 3.44
CA THR A 55 -12.95 20.99 3.76
C THR A 55 -12.38 21.40 5.11
N LEU A 56 -12.35 20.46 6.06
CA LEU A 56 -11.94 20.74 7.43
C LEU A 56 -10.69 19.92 7.79
N GLN A 57 -9.66 20.62 8.26
CA GLN A 57 -8.50 19.96 8.86
C GLN A 57 -8.75 19.77 10.36
N ASP A 58 -9.16 18.56 10.76
CA ASP A 58 -9.45 18.26 12.17
C ASP A 58 -9.32 16.76 12.48
N ASP A 59 -9.30 16.42 13.76
CA ASP A 59 -9.27 15.05 14.25
C ASP A 59 -10.70 14.51 14.45
N ILE A 60 -11.06 13.51 13.67
CA ILE A 60 -12.35 12.80 13.74
C ILE A 60 -12.61 12.24 15.16
N PHE A 61 -11.56 11.81 15.88
CA PHE A 61 -11.73 11.36 17.26
C PHE A 61 -12.23 12.50 18.15
N ARG A 62 -11.60 13.68 18.07
CA ARG A 62 -12.04 14.87 18.80
C ARG A 62 -13.48 15.24 18.47
N ILE A 63 -13.80 15.36 17.17
CA ILE A 63 -15.15 15.73 16.71
C ILE A 63 -16.20 14.74 17.21
N SER A 64 -15.88 13.44 17.19
CA SER A 64 -16.83 12.40 17.63
C SER A 64 -17.26 12.51 19.09
N LEU A 65 -16.47 13.19 19.92
CA LEU A 65 -16.67 13.36 21.36
C LEU A 65 -17.25 14.72 21.75
N LEU A 66 -17.44 15.64 20.81
CA LEU A 66 -17.99 16.96 21.10
C LEU A 66 -19.43 16.88 21.67
N PRO A 67 -19.83 17.84 22.49
CA PRO A 67 -21.24 18.05 22.86
C PRO A 67 -22.14 18.15 21.62
N ASP A 68 -23.43 17.86 21.76
CA ASP A 68 -24.32 17.75 20.61
C ASP A 68 -24.41 19.04 19.80
N ASP A 69 -24.48 20.20 20.43
CA ASP A 69 -24.57 21.50 19.75
C ASP A 69 -23.30 21.80 18.93
N GLU A 70 -22.14 21.58 19.49
CA GLU A 70 -20.86 21.77 18.78
C GLU A 70 -20.68 20.75 17.65
N PHE A 71 -21.07 19.50 17.89
CA PHE A 71 -21.04 18.45 16.88
C PHE A 71 -21.94 18.75 15.69
N GLU A 72 -23.19 19.15 15.94
CA GLU A 72 -24.14 19.49 14.87
C GLU A 72 -23.72 20.74 14.08
N ALA A 73 -23.03 21.69 14.72
CA ALA A 73 -22.47 22.86 14.05
C ALA A 73 -21.32 22.49 13.08
N ILE A 74 -20.55 21.43 13.37
CA ILE A 74 -19.42 21.00 12.54
C ILE A 74 -19.86 19.99 11.48
N ILE A 75 -20.58 18.93 11.84
CA ILE A 75 -20.98 17.86 10.92
C ILE A 75 -22.37 18.16 10.34
N PRO A 76 -22.49 18.56 9.07
CA PRO A 76 -23.79 18.85 8.46
C PRO A 76 -24.64 17.58 8.30
N ASP A 77 -25.95 17.77 8.14
CA ASP A 77 -26.84 16.67 7.78
C ASP A 77 -26.62 16.27 6.32
N SER A 78 -26.57 14.98 6.09
CA SER A 78 -26.32 14.38 4.80
C SER A 78 -27.12 13.12 4.57
N ASP A 79 -27.38 12.78 3.30
CA ASP A 79 -28.00 11.50 2.95
C ASP A 79 -27.02 10.33 3.15
N ILE A 80 -25.71 10.59 3.04
CA ILE A 80 -24.67 9.57 3.03
C ILE A 80 -23.47 10.02 3.85
N ILE A 81 -22.94 9.10 4.65
CA ILE A 81 -21.63 9.24 5.30
C ILE A 81 -20.71 8.14 4.76
N ILE A 82 -19.58 8.54 4.20
CA ILE A 82 -18.52 7.61 3.81
C ILE A 82 -17.28 7.88 4.64
N GLY A 83 -16.37 6.91 4.72
CA GLY A 83 -15.08 7.16 5.37
C GLY A 83 -14.17 5.95 5.40
N SER A 84 -12.87 6.25 5.56
CA SER A 84 -11.79 5.30 5.52
C SER A 84 -10.84 5.48 6.71
N PRO A 85 -11.24 5.05 7.93
CA PRO A 85 -10.38 5.17 9.12
C PRO A 85 -9.00 4.54 8.89
N PRO A 86 -7.90 5.18 9.34
CA PRO A 86 -6.54 4.70 9.13
C PRO A 86 -6.31 3.25 9.56
N CYS A 87 -5.74 2.45 8.66
CA CYS A 87 -5.57 1.00 8.79
C CYS A 87 -4.18 0.56 9.26
N VAL A 88 -3.27 1.48 9.63
CA VAL A 88 -1.86 1.17 9.90
C VAL A 88 -1.70 0.04 10.92
N SER A 89 -2.56 0.00 11.91
CA SER A 89 -2.57 -1.03 12.98
C SER A 89 -3.04 -2.42 12.50
N PHE A 90 -3.83 -2.50 11.42
CA PHE A 90 -4.42 -3.75 10.90
C PHE A 90 -3.71 -4.29 9.65
N SER A 91 -2.78 -3.53 9.07
CA SER A 91 -2.11 -3.91 7.83
C SER A 91 -1.16 -5.10 8.00
N ASN A 92 -1.13 -6.00 6.99
CA ASN A 92 -0.15 -7.08 6.89
C ASN A 92 1.32 -6.58 6.83
N SER A 93 1.54 -5.31 6.48
CA SER A 93 2.87 -4.70 6.47
C SER A 93 3.41 -4.43 7.86
N ASN A 94 2.57 -4.47 8.90
CA ASN A 94 2.97 -4.36 10.30
C ASN A 94 3.42 -5.73 10.84
N LYS A 95 4.58 -6.18 10.39
CA LYS A 95 5.13 -7.52 10.72
C LYS A 95 5.50 -7.71 12.20
N SER A 96 5.73 -6.63 12.94
CA SER A 96 6.18 -6.71 14.32
C SER A 96 5.07 -7.13 15.29
N GLY A 97 3.79 -7.09 14.87
CA GLY A 97 2.64 -7.35 15.75
C GLY A 97 2.50 -6.35 16.91
N LYS A 98 3.46 -5.41 17.01
CA LYS A 98 3.59 -4.41 18.08
C LYS A 98 2.92 -3.07 17.74
N GLY A 99 2.34 -2.92 16.53
CA GLY A 99 1.51 -1.73 16.24
C GLY A 99 0.30 -1.75 17.16
N GLU A 100 0.15 -0.70 17.89
CA GLU A 100 -0.91 -0.53 18.89
C GLU A 100 -2.27 -0.59 18.19
N LYS A 101 -2.91 -1.75 18.25
CA LYS A 101 -4.23 -2.00 17.63
C LYS A 101 -5.32 -1.12 18.23
N SER A 102 -5.11 -0.65 19.45
CA SER A 102 -5.98 0.25 20.19
C SER A 102 -6.29 1.52 19.42
N GLU A 103 -5.28 2.16 18.79
CA GLU A 103 -5.48 3.41 18.02
C GLU A 103 -6.33 3.17 16.77
N GLY A 104 -6.14 2.05 16.06
CA GLY A 104 -6.98 1.70 14.91
C GLY A 104 -8.43 1.45 15.29
N ILE A 105 -8.67 0.73 16.40
CA ILE A 105 -10.01 0.49 16.94
C ILE A 105 -10.67 1.80 17.38
N LYS A 106 -9.92 2.68 18.05
CA LYS A 106 -10.38 4.01 18.47
C LYS A 106 -10.93 4.83 17.30
N LEU A 107 -10.21 4.84 16.16
CA LEU A 107 -10.65 5.60 14.98
C LEU A 107 -11.86 4.95 14.28
N VAL A 108 -11.95 3.63 14.27
CA VAL A 108 -13.16 2.91 13.82
C VAL A 108 -14.36 3.28 14.69
N LEU A 109 -14.22 3.26 16.02
CA LEU A 109 -15.29 3.63 16.94
C LEU A 109 -15.69 5.11 16.79
N SER A 110 -14.73 6.00 16.48
CA SER A 110 -15.01 7.42 16.21
C SER A 110 -15.89 7.61 14.98
N PHE A 111 -15.58 6.90 13.89
CA PHE A 111 -16.43 6.87 12.70
C PHE A 111 -17.84 6.37 13.03
N LEU A 112 -17.95 5.22 13.68
CA LEU A 112 -19.24 4.61 14.02
C LEU A 112 -20.06 5.48 14.99
N ARG A 113 -19.39 6.20 15.90
CA ARG A 113 -20.04 7.15 16.82
C ARG A 113 -20.67 8.31 16.05
N ILE A 114 -19.97 8.89 15.09
CA ILE A 114 -20.51 9.96 14.23
C ILE A 114 -21.71 9.45 13.43
N VAL A 115 -21.59 8.27 12.81
CA VAL A 115 -22.69 7.64 12.08
C VAL A 115 -23.90 7.43 13.00
N ALA A 116 -23.70 6.89 14.22
CA ALA A 116 -24.76 6.65 15.19
C ALA A 116 -25.46 7.95 15.61
N ARG A 117 -24.69 9.01 15.93
CA ARG A 117 -25.23 10.34 16.27
C ARG A 117 -26.10 10.89 15.15
N LYS A 118 -25.62 10.86 13.90
CA LYS A 118 -26.40 11.33 12.75
C LYS A 118 -27.60 10.45 12.41
N LYS A 119 -27.48 9.13 12.61
CA LYS A 119 -28.57 8.18 12.33
C LYS A 119 -29.68 8.21 13.39
N TRP A 120 -29.33 8.42 14.65
CA TRP A 120 -30.28 8.29 15.76
C TRP A 120 -30.97 9.58 16.17
N LYS A 121 -30.58 10.72 15.62
CA LYS A 121 -31.29 11.98 15.87
C LYS A 121 -32.72 11.95 15.31
N SER A 122 -33.63 12.72 15.88
CA SER A 122 -35.08 12.70 15.57
C SER A 122 -35.40 12.98 14.09
N ASN A 123 -34.68 13.91 13.45
CA ASN A 123 -34.87 14.30 12.06
C ASN A 123 -33.71 13.87 11.17
N SER A 124 -33.24 12.63 11.35
CA SER A 124 -32.12 12.10 10.59
C SER A 124 -32.39 12.07 9.10
N MET A 125 -31.47 12.66 8.32
CA MET A 125 -31.46 12.57 6.85
C MET A 125 -30.63 11.37 6.37
N LEU A 126 -29.84 10.72 7.25
CA LEU A 126 -28.89 9.68 6.90
C LEU A 126 -29.58 8.39 6.42
N LYS A 127 -29.43 8.09 5.12
CA LYS A 127 -29.99 6.89 4.48
C LYS A 127 -28.96 5.77 4.36
N TYR A 128 -27.72 6.14 4.05
CA TYR A 128 -26.63 5.19 3.78
C TYR A 128 -25.35 5.62 4.49
N TRP A 129 -24.54 4.64 4.84
CA TRP A 129 -23.19 4.91 5.29
C TRP A 129 -22.27 3.74 4.92
N ILE A 130 -21.01 4.03 4.62
CA ILE A 130 -20.03 3.06 4.16
C ILE A 130 -18.69 3.33 4.82
N MET A 131 -18.18 2.34 5.53
CA MET A 131 -16.82 2.36 6.08
C MET A 131 -15.92 1.43 5.28
N GLU A 132 -14.79 1.94 4.83
CA GLU A 132 -13.74 1.17 4.15
C GLU A 132 -12.57 0.90 5.08
N ASN A 133 -11.95 -0.27 4.94
CA ASN A 133 -10.70 -0.60 5.61
C ASN A 133 -9.96 -1.76 4.90
N VAL A 134 -8.80 -2.17 5.41
CA VAL A 134 -8.08 -3.35 4.92
C VAL A 134 -8.79 -4.64 5.32
N PRO A 135 -8.64 -5.75 4.55
CA PRO A 135 -9.33 -7.01 4.84
C PRO A 135 -9.15 -7.55 6.26
N ASN A 136 -7.97 -7.36 6.84
CA ASN A 136 -7.68 -7.85 8.19
C ASN A 136 -8.43 -7.10 9.31
N SER A 137 -8.96 -5.91 9.03
CA SER A 137 -9.77 -5.19 10.03
C SER A 137 -11.09 -5.89 10.34
N ALA A 138 -11.59 -6.70 9.41
CA ALA A 138 -12.87 -7.41 9.55
C ALA A 138 -13.00 -8.23 10.84
N ILE A 139 -11.88 -8.77 11.36
CA ILE A 139 -11.88 -9.57 12.61
C ILE A 139 -11.95 -8.71 13.88
N PHE A 140 -11.67 -7.40 13.77
CA PHE A 140 -11.69 -6.46 14.91
C PHE A 140 -12.95 -5.60 14.92
N ILE A 141 -13.75 -5.64 13.86
CA ILE A 141 -15.01 -4.90 13.75
C ILE A 141 -16.14 -5.86 14.08
N GLN A 142 -16.99 -5.50 15.05
CA GLN A 142 -18.14 -6.30 15.46
C GLN A 142 -19.28 -6.17 14.44
N ASP A 143 -20.24 -7.08 14.52
CA ASP A 143 -21.43 -7.04 13.65
C ASP A 143 -22.40 -5.92 14.06
N LYS A 144 -22.43 -5.60 15.35
CA LYS A 144 -23.28 -4.57 15.96
C LYS A 144 -22.53 -3.88 17.09
N TYR A 145 -22.89 -2.64 17.35
CA TYR A 145 -22.43 -1.88 18.51
C TYR A 145 -23.62 -1.24 19.23
N SER A 146 -23.66 -1.35 20.55
CA SER A 146 -24.62 -0.64 21.39
C SER A 146 -24.28 0.84 21.51
N ALA A 147 -25.22 1.66 21.90
CA ALA A 147 -24.99 3.07 22.21
C ALA A 147 -23.87 3.23 23.25
N GLN A 148 -23.88 2.41 24.31
CA GLN A 148 -22.89 2.44 25.39
C GLN A 148 -21.47 2.12 24.87
N GLU A 149 -21.30 1.10 24.00
CA GLU A 149 -20.00 0.79 23.39
C GLU A 149 -19.47 1.94 22.51
N LEU A 150 -20.37 2.72 21.92
CA LEU A 150 -20.05 3.94 21.18
C LEU A 150 -19.89 5.17 22.08
N GLY A 151 -20.05 5.05 23.42
CA GLY A 151 -20.01 6.17 24.35
C GLY A 151 -21.20 7.13 24.21
N LEU A 152 -22.37 6.63 23.80
CA LEU A 152 -23.61 7.37 23.62
C LEU A 152 -24.67 6.86 24.61
N SER A 153 -25.66 7.71 24.90
CA SER A 153 -26.78 7.36 25.77
C SER A 153 -27.88 6.58 25.03
N GLY A 154 -28.65 5.78 25.77
CA GLY A 154 -29.81 5.04 25.27
C GLY A 154 -29.54 3.57 24.95
N ASP A 155 -30.57 2.87 24.45
CA ASP A 155 -30.54 1.42 24.21
C ASP A 155 -30.48 1.05 22.71
N LYS A 156 -30.14 2.04 21.85
CA LYS A 156 -30.06 1.82 20.40
C LYS A 156 -28.87 0.97 20.03
N MET A 157 -29.03 0.21 18.94
CA MET A 157 -27.97 -0.62 18.34
C MET A 157 -27.67 -0.17 16.92
N LEU A 158 -26.38 -0.02 16.58
CA LEU A 158 -25.91 0.23 15.23
C LEU A 158 -25.52 -1.11 14.58
N ASN A 159 -26.22 -1.51 13.53
CA ASN A 159 -25.82 -2.67 12.71
C ASN A 159 -24.68 -2.26 11.78
N VAL A 160 -23.54 -2.91 11.90
CA VAL A 160 -22.32 -2.56 11.14
C VAL A 160 -22.09 -3.53 9.99
N LYS A 161 -22.29 -4.83 10.23
CA LYS A 161 -22.19 -5.82 9.17
C LYS A 161 -23.59 -6.26 8.72
N ASN A 162 -23.80 -6.20 7.42
CA ASN A 162 -25.04 -6.61 6.76
C ASN A 162 -24.73 -7.46 5.52
N GLY A 163 -25.75 -7.79 4.71
CA GLY A 163 -25.59 -8.62 3.51
C GLY A 163 -24.66 -8.05 2.42
N SER A 164 -24.36 -6.76 2.47
CA SER A 164 -23.40 -6.11 1.56
C SER A 164 -21.97 -6.07 2.13
N THR A 165 -21.79 -6.40 3.41
CA THR A 165 -20.46 -6.42 4.04
C THR A 165 -19.60 -7.53 3.46
N SER A 166 -18.44 -7.17 2.91
CA SER A 166 -17.54 -8.12 2.28
C SER A 166 -16.14 -7.55 2.01
N ASN A 167 -15.24 -8.42 1.61
CA ASN A 167 -13.97 -8.05 1.02
C ASN A 167 -14.15 -7.85 -0.50
N TYR A 168 -14.08 -6.61 -0.95
CA TYR A 168 -14.19 -6.23 -2.36
C TYR A 168 -12.81 -6.16 -3.01
N ASN A 169 -12.66 -6.83 -4.17
CA ASN A 169 -11.47 -6.67 -5.00
C ASN A 169 -11.78 -5.61 -6.07
N ALA A 170 -11.03 -4.53 -6.08
CA ALA A 170 -11.23 -3.39 -6.97
C ALA A 170 -11.17 -3.74 -8.47
N THR A 171 -10.47 -4.83 -8.85
CA THR A 171 -10.41 -5.29 -10.24
C THR A 171 -11.79 -5.68 -10.79
N TYR A 172 -12.73 -6.11 -9.94
CA TYR A 172 -14.11 -6.39 -10.38
C TYR A 172 -14.90 -5.14 -10.74
N PHE A 173 -14.36 -3.97 -10.46
CA PHE A 173 -14.98 -2.66 -10.70
C PHE A 173 -14.16 -1.81 -11.67
N GLY A 174 -13.30 -2.45 -12.49
CA GLY A 174 -12.55 -1.80 -13.55
C GLY A 174 -11.21 -1.18 -13.13
N VAL A 175 -10.83 -1.27 -11.86
CA VAL A 175 -9.54 -0.76 -11.37
C VAL A 175 -8.39 -1.66 -11.86
N PRO A 176 -7.31 -1.12 -12.46
CA PRO A 176 -6.21 -1.92 -13.01
C PRO A 176 -5.22 -2.43 -11.94
N SER A 177 -5.62 -2.45 -10.67
CA SER A 177 -4.81 -3.00 -9.58
C SER A 177 -5.59 -3.94 -8.67
N ARG A 178 -4.91 -5.00 -8.19
CA ARG A 178 -5.47 -6.01 -7.29
C ARG A 178 -5.52 -5.52 -5.86
N ARG A 179 -6.40 -4.54 -5.62
CA ARG A 179 -6.61 -3.94 -4.31
C ARG A 179 -7.85 -4.52 -3.65
N LYS A 180 -7.66 -5.28 -2.56
CA LYS A 180 -8.76 -5.80 -1.75
C LYS A 180 -9.04 -4.89 -0.57
N ARG A 181 -10.32 -4.59 -0.35
CA ARG A 181 -10.79 -3.74 0.77
C ARG A 181 -12.02 -4.33 1.42
N PHE A 182 -12.05 -4.25 2.72
CA PHE A 182 -13.22 -4.58 3.52
C PHE A 182 -14.15 -3.37 3.53
N LEU A 183 -15.40 -3.59 3.17
CA LEU A 183 -16.46 -2.58 3.24
C LEU A 183 -17.55 -3.09 4.16
N CYS A 184 -18.01 -2.24 5.07
CA CYS A 184 -19.16 -2.48 5.92
C CYS A 184 -20.01 -1.22 6.08
N GLY A 185 -21.25 -1.37 6.54
CA GLY A 185 -22.18 -0.28 6.67
C GLY A 185 -23.57 -0.60 6.10
N GLU A 186 -24.38 0.42 5.92
CA GLU A 186 -25.71 0.29 5.34
C GLU A 186 -25.69 0.85 3.90
N PHE A 187 -25.56 -0.05 2.93
CA PHE A 187 -25.49 0.29 1.50
C PHE A 187 -25.91 -0.90 0.63
N PRO A 188 -26.42 -0.67 -0.60
CA PRO A 188 -26.71 -1.72 -1.54
C PRO A 188 -25.43 -2.32 -2.12
N THR A 189 -25.44 -3.63 -2.38
CA THR A 189 -24.28 -4.33 -2.98
C THR A 189 -24.00 -3.81 -4.40
N PRO A 190 -22.79 -3.32 -4.70
CA PRO A 190 -22.45 -2.85 -6.03
C PRO A 190 -22.35 -4.01 -7.01
N LYS A 191 -22.81 -3.78 -8.24
CA LYS A 191 -22.68 -4.77 -9.33
C LYS A 191 -21.26 -4.73 -9.88
N LYS A 192 -20.68 -5.91 -10.07
CA LYS A 192 -19.37 -6.07 -10.73
C LYS A 192 -19.46 -5.66 -12.19
N THR A 193 -18.44 -4.95 -12.67
CA THR A 193 -18.33 -4.58 -14.09
C THR A 193 -18.26 -5.86 -14.93
N ASN A 194 -19.18 -6.02 -15.87
CA ASN A 194 -19.30 -7.20 -16.77
C ASN A 194 -19.38 -8.56 -16.05
N GLY A 195 -19.73 -8.59 -14.76
CA GLY A 195 -19.85 -9.82 -13.96
C GLY A 195 -18.55 -10.58 -13.71
N LYS A 196 -17.42 -10.14 -14.26
CA LYS A 196 -16.10 -10.77 -14.17
C LYS A 196 -15.05 -9.78 -13.71
N GLU A 197 -13.91 -10.31 -13.28
CA GLU A 197 -12.74 -9.50 -12.98
C GLU A 197 -12.28 -8.74 -14.24
N SER A 198 -12.21 -7.41 -14.14
CA SER A 198 -11.60 -6.61 -15.21
C SER A 198 -10.11 -6.91 -15.23
N LYS A 199 -9.65 -7.53 -16.31
CA LYS A 199 -8.24 -7.85 -16.50
C LYS A 199 -7.48 -6.72 -17.18
N ARG A 200 -7.74 -5.45 -16.81
CA ARG A 200 -6.92 -4.36 -17.32
C ARG A 200 -5.48 -4.55 -16.83
N PRO A 201 -4.53 -4.86 -17.72
CA PRO A 201 -3.16 -5.12 -17.33
C PRO A 201 -2.45 -3.83 -16.95
N LEU A 202 -1.33 -3.95 -16.26
CA LEU A 202 -0.46 -2.82 -15.92
C LEU A 202 -0.02 -2.06 -17.21
N SER A 203 0.33 -2.80 -18.28
CA SER A 203 0.69 -2.21 -19.56
C SER A 203 -0.38 -1.29 -20.14
N PHE A 204 -1.65 -1.53 -19.87
CA PHE A 204 -2.75 -0.68 -20.33
C PHE A 204 -2.60 0.77 -19.83
N VAL A 205 -2.23 0.96 -18.57
CA VAL A 205 -1.98 2.28 -18.00
C VAL A 205 -0.66 2.87 -18.52
N LEU A 206 0.41 2.06 -18.49
CA LEU A 206 1.75 2.53 -18.89
C LEU A 206 1.81 2.96 -20.36
N THR A 207 1.12 2.24 -21.24
CA THR A 207 1.08 2.56 -22.68
C THR A 207 0.26 3.81 -22.95
N SER A 208 -0.86 3.99 -22.27
CA SER A 208 -1.73 5.16 -22.46
C SER A 208 -1.07 6.45 -21.98
N LEU A 209 -0.39 6.42 -20.85
CA LEU A 209 0.35 7.58 -20.31
C LEU A 209 1.64 7.88 -21.10
N GLY A 210 2.21 6.88 -21.79
CA GLY A 210 3.57 6.92 -22.31
C GLY A 210 4.62 6.63 -21.23
N ARG A 211 5.87 6.42 -21.63
CA ARG A 211 6.95 6.21 -20.66
C ARG A 211 7.47 7.55 -20.13
N PRO A 212 7.75 7.68 -18.83
CA PRO A 212 8.09 8.97 -18.22
C PRO A 212 9.43 9.55 -18.74
N TYR A 213 10.29 8.73 -19.33
CA TYR A 213 11.59 9.11 -19.89
C TYR A 213 11.53 9.35 -21.42
N GLU A 214 10.38 9.20 -22.05
CA GLU A 214 10.16 9.50 -23.46
C GLU A 214 9.67 10.93 -23.65
N LYS A 215 9.68 11.38 -24.91
CA LYS A 215 9.12 12.71 -25.26
C LYS A 215 7.64 12.77 -24.86
N ILE A 216 7.26 13.90 -24.28
CA ILE A 216 5.85 14.17 -23.92
C ILE A 216 4.99 14.14 -25.19
N ASN A 217 3.96 13.31 -25.20
CA ASN A 217 2.96 13.30 -26.25
C ASN A 217 2.17 14.61 -26.24
N GLU A 218 1.79 15.12 -27.41
CA GLU A 218 0.97 16.33 -27.49
C GLU A 218 -0.37 16.17 -26.79
N THR A 219 -0.95 14.97 -26.88
CA THR A 219 -2.23 14.63 -26.25
C THR A 219 -2.10 13.29 -25.56
N ILE A 220 -2.63 13.20 -24.33
CA ILE A 220 -2.74 11.96 -23.56
C ILE A 220 -4.23 11.65 -23.37
N ILE A 221 -4.60 10.40 -23.63
CA ILE A 221 -5.95 9.89 -23.39
C ILE A 221 -5.97 9.22 -22.03
N ASP A 222 -6.93 9.62 -21.18
CA ASP A 222 -7.12 8.94 -19.90
C ASP A 222 -7.39 7.44 -20.13
N PRO A 223 -6.59 6.55 -19.56
CA PRO A 223 -6.72 5.10 -19.82
C PRO A 223 -8.04 4.51 -19.33
N LEU A 224 -8.69 5.14 -18.36
CA LEU A 224 -9.86 4.55 -17.70
C LEU A 224 -11.17 5.24 -18.09
N TYR A 225 -11.10 6.53 -18.37
CA TYR A 225 -12.25 7.38 -18.60
C TYR A 225 -12.38 7.87 -20.04
N GLY A 226 -11.32 7.77 -20.84
CA GLY A 226 -11.33 7.98 -22.29
C GLY A 226 -11.37 9.45 -22.74
N PHE A 227 -11.29 10.42 -21.82
CA PHE A 227 -11.16 11.83 -22.19
C PHE A 227 -9.71 12.19 -22.51
N CYS A 228 -9.51 13.26 -23.30
CA CYS A 228 -8.19 13.70 -23.75
C CYS A 228 -7.76 14.96 -23.00
N VAL A 229 -6.46 15.07 -22.73
CA VAL A 229 -5.83 16.27 -22.18
C VAL A 229 -4.55 16.59 -22.92
N PRO A 230 -4.10 17.85 -22.96
CA PRO A 230 -2.75 18.20 -23.42
C PRO A 230 -1.71 17.48 -22.58
N GLY A 231 -0.70 16.86 -23.20
CA GLY A 231 0.29 16.07 -22.49
C GLY A 231 1.10 16.87 -21.45
N ASN A 232 1.37 18.15 -21.73
CA ASN A 232 2.06 19.05 -20.81
C ASN A 232 1.22 19.44 -19.58
N SER A 233 -0.10 19.22 -19.59
CA SER A 233 -0.99 19.45 -18.45
C SER A 233 -1.04 18.26 -17.49
N VAL A 234 -0.51 17.09 -17.88
CA VAL A 234 -0.45 15.92 -17.00
C VAL A 234 0.66 16.10 -15.98
N THR A 235 0.28 16.28 -14.73
CA THR A 235 1.22 16.48 -13.62
C THR A 235 1.81 15.18 -13.10
N ASP A 236 3.01 15.27 -12.51
CA ASP A 236 3.66 14.19 -11.76
C ASP A 236 3.94 12.91 -12.57
N HIS A 237 4.15 13.03 -13.89
CA HIS A 237 4.40 11.89 -14.76
C HIS A 237 5.81 11.89 -15.39
N HIS A 238 6.26 13.02 -15.94
CA HIS A 238 7.52 13.08 -16.67
C HIS A 238 8.73 13.23 -15.74
N TYR A 239 8.84 12.34 -14.79
CA TYR A 239 10.00 12.07 -13.99
C TYR A 239 10.03 10.58 -13.67
N PHE A 240 11.16 10.06 -13.27
CA PHE A 240 11.23 8.72 -12.71
C PHE A 240 12.34 8.66 -11.68
N GLN A 241 12.18 7.72 -10.75
CA GLN A 241 13.22 7.44 -9.77
C GLN A 241 13.90 6.12 -10.12
N PRO A 242 15.17 6.16 -10.60
CA PRO A 242 15.96 4.95 -10.75
C PRO A 242 16.15 4.29 -9.38
N ILE A 243 16.13 2.97 -9.37
CA ILE A 243 16.37 2.22 -8.14
C ILE A 243 17.82 1.73 -8.17
N ALA A 244 18.58 2.07 -7.13
CA ALA A 244 19.99 1.67 -7.02
C ALA A 244 20.15 0.14 -7.09
N LYS A 245 21.26 -0.33 -7.64
CA LYS A 245 21.55 -1.75 -7.88
C LYS A 245 21.34 -2.58 -6.60
N HIS A 246 21.92 -2.19 -5.49
CA HIS A 246 21.80 -2.88 -4.20
C HIS A 246 20.34 -3.00 -3.72
N GLN A 247 19.50 -1.99 -4.01
CA GLN A 247 18.08 -1.98 -3.59
C GLN A 247 17.23 -2.92 -4.45
N TRP A 248 17.36 -2.85 -5.79
CA TRP A 248 16.53 -3.72 -6.63
C TRP A 248 16.99 -5.17 -6.58
N GLU A 249 18.29 -5.46 -6.39
CA GLU A 249 18.76 -6.82 -6.14
C GLU A 249 18.19 -7.40 -4.83
N GLN A 250 18.22 -6.63 -3.76
CA GLN A 250 17.56 -7.02 -2.50
C GLN A 250 16.08 -7.30 -2.70
N ALA A 251 15.37 -6.44 -3.44
CA ALA A 251 13.96 -6.65 -3.76
C ALA A 251 13.74 -7.90 -4.60
N LYS A 252 14.58 -8.13 -5.62
CA LYS A 252 14.53 -9.32 -6.49
C LYS A 252 14.68 -10.59 -5.67
N ARG A 253 15.71 -10.67 -4.83
CA ARG A 253 15.91 -11.82 -3.90
C ARG A 253 14.71 -12.04 -3.00
N SER A 254 14.22 -10.98 -2.35
CA SER A 254 13.02 -11.05 -1.48
C SER A 254 11.75 -11.51 -2.21
N LYS A 255 11.57 -11.10 -3.46
CA LYS A 255 10.39 -11.48 -4.29
C LYS A 255 10.46 -12.93 -4.77
N GLN A 256 11.64 -13.42 -5.03
CA GLN A 256 11.86 -14.81 -5.49
C GLN A 256 11.73 -15.81 -4.35
N ASP A 257 11.89 -15.39 -3.10
CA ASP A 257 11.64 -16.24 -1.93
C ASP A 257 10.14 -16.59 -1.83
N LYS A 258 9.86 -17.83 -1.39
CA LYS A 258 8.49 -18.31 -1.17
C LYS A 258 7.77 -17.67 0.01
N GLY A 259 8.37 -16.85 0.85
CA GLY A 259 7.79 -16.21 2.01
C GLY A 259 6.26 -16.26 2.11
N TYR A 260 5.68 -15.62 3.06
CA TYR A 260 4.22 -15.68 3.33
C TYR A 260 3.30 -15.30 2.14
N MET A 261 3.83 -14.63 1.11
CA MET A 261 3.08 -14.21 -0.10
C MET A 261 3.37 -15.08 -1.34
N GLY A 262 4.18 -16.14 -1.23
CA GLY A 262 4.64 -16.93 -2.38
C GLY A 262 5.65 -16.19 -3.27
N LYS A 263 6.04 -16.76 -4.40
CA LYS A 263 6.89 -16.08 -5.39
C LYS A 263 6.17 -14.89 -6.01
N MET A 264 6.89 -13.78 -6.13
CA MET A 264 6.38 -12.56 -6.75
C MET A 264 7.18 -12.25 -8.02
N PRO A 265 6.57 -11.68 -9.06
CA PRO A 265 7.29 -11.29 -10.26
C PRO A 265 8.31 -10.20 -9.97
N PHE A 266 9.41 -10.21 -10.75
CA PHE A 266 10.42 -9.17 -10.77
C PHE A 266 11.00 -9.06 -12.19
N PRO A 267 10.92 -7.88 -12.84
CA PRO A 267 10.07 -6.73 -12.47
C PRO A 267 8.59 -7.10 -12.43
N GLU A 268 7.69 -6.11 -12.27
CA GLU A 268 6.25 -6.36 -12.35
C GLU A 268 5.88 -6.97 -13.71
N ASP A 269 4.94 -7.90 -13.69
CA ASP A 269 4.37 -8.50 -14.89
C ASP A 269 3.35 -7.54 -15.50
N GLU A 270 3.78 -6.83 -16.55
CA GLU A 270 2.95 -5.82 -17.22
C GLU A 270 1.71 -6.40 -17.93
N SER A 271 1.66 -7.72 -18.17
CA SER A 271 0.52 -8.41 -18.79
C SER A 271 -0.65 -8.67 -17.81
N LYS A 272 -0.44 -8.39 -16.52
CA LYS A 272 -1.43 -8.61 -15.45
C LYS A 272 -1.83 -7.31 -14.78
N PRO A 273 -3.01 -7.27 -14.12
CA PRO A 273 -3.33 -6.14 -13.24
C PRO A 273 -2.24 -5.93 -12.19
N ALA A 274 -1.90 -4.67 -11.95
CA ALA A 274 -0.89 -4.29 -10.98
C ALA A 274 -1.18 -4.86 -9.60
N ARG A 275 -0.15 -5.04 -8.78
CA ARG A 275 -0.34 -5.29 -7.35
C ARG A 275 -0.96 -4.07 -6.67
N THR A 276 -1.36 -4.22 -5.41
CA THR A 276 -1.82 -3.09 -4.60
C THR A 276 -0.76 -2.01 -4.53
N VAL A 277 -1.11 -0.78 -4.92
CA VAL A 277 -0.30 0.41 -4.69
C VAL A 277 -0.23 0.66 -3.18
N MET A 278 0.98 0.63 -2.64
CA MET A 278 1.23 0.83 -1.20
C MET A 278 1.31 2.32 -0.87
N ALA A 279 1.03 2.67 0.38
CA ALA A 279 1.16 4.06 0.85
C ALA A 279 2.61 4.48 1.12
N THR A 280 3.50 3.51 1.32
CA THR A 280 4.92 3.74 1.57
C THR A 280 5.73 3.42 0.34
N LEU A 281 6.52 4.38 -0.10
CA LEU A 281 7.48 4.19 -1.17
C LEU A 281 8.74 3.53 -0.58
N THR A 282 8.99 2.27 -0.95
CA THR A 282 10.17 1.51 -0.54
C THR A 282 10.74 0.81 -1.76
N PHE A 283 12.07 0.67 -1.85
CA PHE A 283 12.72 0.13 -3.04
C PHE A 283 13.27 -1.28 -2.82
N GLY A 284 13.87 -1.55 -1.67
CA GLY A 284 14.43 -2.87 -1.33
C GLY A 284 13.43 -3.87 -0.74
N ALA A 285 12.18 -3.47 -0.52
CA ALA A 285 11.18 -4.33 0.12
C ALA A 285 10.51 -5.26 -0.89
N ARG A 286 10.05 -6.41 -0.37
CA ARG A 286 9.31 -7.39 -1.15
C ARG A 286 8.04 -6.81 -1.79
N GLU A 287 7.38 -5.89 -1.10
CA GLU A 287 6.13 -5.26 -1.50
C GLU A 287 6.32 -4.12 -2.51
N SER A 288 7.55 -3.69 -2.77
CA SER A 288 7.85 -2.60 -3.72
C SER A 288 7.35 -2.92 -5.12
N MET A 289 6.69 -1.97 -5.75
CA MET A 289 6.36 -2.05 -7.18
C MET A 289 7.58 -1.58 -7.97
N ILE A 290 8.16 -2.49 -8.77
CA ILE A 290 9.38 -2.25 -9.54
C ILE A 290 9.08 -2.49 -11.01
N LEU A 291 9.26 -1.46 -11.82
CA LEU A 291 9.07 -1.46 -13.26
C LEU A 291 10.42 -1.51 -13.98
N ALA A 292 10.44 -2.09 -15.17
CA ALA A 292 11.60 -1.98 -16.05
C ALA A 292 11.75 -0.54 -16.54
N ASN A 293 12.99 -0.06 -16.64
CA ASN A 293 13.34 1.26 -17.12
C ASN A 293 14.07 1.18 -18.48
N GLY A 294 13.41 0.59 -19.46
CA GLY A 294 14.04 0.32 -20.77
C GLY A 294 15.32 -0.51 -20.58
N ASN A 295 16.42 -0.06 -21.18
CA ASN A 295 17.73 -0.72 -21.07
C ASN A 295 18.54 -0.28 -19.84
N ALA A 296 18.02 0.65 -19.03
CA ALA A 296 18.78 1.34 -17.99
C ALA A 296 18.50 0.82 -16.57
N GLY A 297 17.95 -0.40 -16.40
CA GLY A 297 17.70 -0.98 -15.08
C GLY A 297 16.24 -0.91 -14.65
N TYR A 298 15.98 -0.45 -13.42
CA TYR A 298 14.65 -0.50 -12.81
C TYR A 298 14.26 0.83 -12.19
N ARG A 299 12.96 1.10 -12.09
CA ARG A 299 12.39 2.31 -11.53
C ARG A 299 11.15 2.02 -10.69
N SER A 300 10.76 2.97 -9.86
CA SER A 300 9.41 3.00 -9.27
C SER A 300 8.38 3.51 -10.29
N PRO A 301 7.08 3.25 -10.09
CA PRO A 301 6.06 3.98 -10.83
C PRO A 301 6.13 5.48 -10.48
N THR A 302 5.78 6.33 -11.44
CA THR A 302 5.55 7.76 -11.17
C THR A 302 4.29 7.93 -10.32
N ILE A 303 4.10 9.12 -9.74
CA ILE A 303 2.86 9.40 -8.99
C ILE A 303 1.65 9.28 -9.90
N ARG A 304 1.75 9.75 -11.16
CA ARG A 304 0.65 9.67 -12.13
C ARG A 304 0.34 8.22 -12.52
N GLU A 305 1.34 7.40 -12.77
CA GLU A 305 1.14 5.97 -13.03
C GLU A 305 0.45 5.30 -11.83
N ALA A 306 0.94 5.54 -10.62
CA ALA A 306 0.35 5.01 -9.39
C ALA A 306 -1.11 5.48 -9.20
N ALA A 307 -1.40 6.76 -9.47
CA ALA A 307 -2.73 7.34 -9.38
C ALA A 307 -3.70 6.70 -10.41
N SER A 308 -3.26 6.53 -11.65
CA SER A 308 -4.07 5.86 -12.69
C SER A 308 -4.29 4.38 -12.38
N LEU A 309 -3.31 3.68 -11.77
CA LEU A 309 -3.48 2.32 -11.25
C LEU A 309 -4.48 2.24 -10.10
N MET A 310 -4.67 3.34 -9.39
CA MET A 310 -5.71 3.52 -8.36
C MET A 310 -7.02 4.07 -8.93
N SER A 311 -7.12 4.23 -10.25
CA SER A 311 -8.26 4.80 -10.98
C SER A 311 -8.58 6.27 -10.70
N PHE A 312 -7.61 7.07 -10.29
CA PHE A 312 -7.78 8.52 -10.35
C PHE A 312 -7.74 9.01 -11.80
N PRO A 313 -8.58 9.97 -12.17
CA PRO A 313 -8.49 10.63 -13.48
C PRO A 313 -7.13 11.31 -13.68
N ILE A 314 -6.64 11.39 -14.93
CA ILE A 314 -5.35 12.02 -15.22
C ILE A 314 -5.32 13.53 -14.93
N CYS A 315 -6.48 14.17 -14.82
CA CYS A 315 -6.63 15.55 -14.41
C CYS A 315 -6.62 15.78 -12.89
N TYR A 316 -6.56 14.73 -12.09
CA TYR A 316 -6.58 14.83 -10.62
C TYR A 316 -5.21 15.22 -10.07
N ASN A 317 -5.13 16.32 -9.31
CA ASN A 317 -3.87 16.85 -8.79
C ASN A 317 -3.61 16.41 -7.34
N PHE A 318 -2.36 16.07 -7.01
CA PHE A 318 -1.95 15.65 -5.67
C PHE A 318 -1.02 16.70 -5.06
N TYR A 319 -1.44 17.31 -3.95
CA TYR A 319 -0.72 18.34 -3.24
C TYR A 319 0.10 17.73 -2.10
N GLY A 320 1.41 17.87 -2.18
CA GLY A 320 2.34 17.36 -1.20
C GLY A 320 3.75 17.86 -1.49
N GLU A 321 4.53 18.13 -0.45
CA GLU A 321 5.86 18.72 -0.53
C GLU A 321 6.94 17.74 -1.04
N SER A 322 6.60 16.46 -1.16
CA SER A 322 7.55 15.43 -1.61
C SER A 322 6.87 14.30 -2.36
N THR A 323 7.66 13.57 -3.15
CA THR A 323 7.21 12.34 -3.81
C THR A 323 6.62 11.33 -2.83
N ALA A 324 7.21 11.20 -1.64
CA ALA A 324 6.72 10.30 -0.61
C ALA A 324 5.35 10.75 -0.07
N ALA A 325 5.12 12.06 0.12
CA ALA A 325 3.83 12.60 0.54
C ALA A 325 2.76 12.34 -0.53
N LYS A 326 3.03 12.65 -1.80
CA LYS A 326 2.11 12.40 -2.90
C LYS A 326 1.82 10.90 -3.09
N HIS A 327 2.84 10.06 -3.01
CA HIS A 327 2.67 8.60 -3.09
C HIS A 327 1.79 8.07 -1.94
N ARG A 328 1.94 8.63 -0.74
CA ARG A 328 1.11 8.29 0.42
C ARG A 328 -0.35 8.68 0.22
N LEU A 329 -0.63 9.86 -0.38
CA LEU A 329 -1.98 10.28 -0.76
C LEU A 329 -2.64 9.26 -1.70
N VAL A 330 -1.94 8.87 -2.75
CA VAL A 330 -2.41 7.87 -3.72
C VAL A 330 -2.60 6.50 -3.07
N GLY A 331 -1.61 6.02 -2.33
CA GLY A 331 -1.60 4.66 -1.77
C GLY A 331 -2.62 4.43 -0.65
N ASN A 332 -3.02 5.47 0.09
CA ASN A 332 -4.06 5.39 1.12
C ASN A 332 -5.47 5.46 0.54
N ALA A 333 -5.66 6.00 -0.63
CA ALA A 333 -6.99 6.29 -1.18
C ALA A 333 -7.85 5.05 -1.44
N VAL A 334 -9.16 5.25 -1.37
CA VAL A 334 -10.14 4.34 -1.98
C VAL A 334 -10.16 4.57 -3.48
N PRO A 335 -10.09 3.52 -4.34
CA PRO A 335 -10.13 3.74 -5.79
C PRO A 335 -11.44 4.36 -6.26
N PRO A 336 -11.40 5.48 -7.01
CA PRO A 336 -12.61 6.15 -7.51
C PRO A 336 -13.58 5.24 -8.28
N MET A 337 -13.11 4.30 -9.10
CA MET A 337 -14.02 3.39 -9.81
C MET A 337 -14.73 2.39 -8.88
N LEU A 338 -14.11 1.96 -7.78
CA LEU A 338 -14.80 1.14 -6.76
C LEU A 338 -15.86 1.99 -6.05
N SER A 339 -15.50 3.21 -5.70
CA SER A 339 -16.42 4.18 -5.07
C SER A 339 -17.58 4.54 -6.00
N TYR A 340 -17.32 4.77 -7.29
CA TYR A 340 -18.34 5.00 -8.30
C TYR A 340 -19.34 3.84 -8.38
N ALA A 341 -18.87 2.59 -8.35
CA ALA A 341 -19.76 1.43 -8.37
C ALA A 341 -20.69 1.38 -7.14
N LEU A 342 -20.19 1.79 -5.96
CA LEU A 342 -21.01 1.92 -4.74
C LEU A 342 -22.07 3.01 -4.91
N ALA A 343 -21.67 4.17 -5.43
CA ALA A 343 -22.57 5.29 -5.69
C ALA A 343 -23.68 4.91 -6.71
N ILE A 344 -23.32 4.23 -7.80
CA ILE A 344 -24.29 3.71 -8.77
C ILE A 344 -25.29 2.74 -8.13
N ALA A 345 -24.84 1.86 -7.26
CA ALA A 345 -25.74 0.95 -6.55
C ALA A 345 -26.75 1.71 -5.70
N ILE A 346 -26.36 2.81 -5.06
CA ILE A 346 -27.27 3.70 -4.32
C ILE A 346 -28.26 4.38 -5.25
N LEU A 347 -27.80 4.98 -6.39
CA LEU A 347 -28.72 5.59 -7.37
C LEU A 347 -29.75 4.59 -7.89
N GLN A 348 -29.32 3.35 -8.19
CA GLN A 348 -30.24 2.30 -8.63
C GLN A 348 -31.27 1.93 -7.54
N ARG A 349 -30.84 1.89 -6.27
CA ARG A 349 -31.75 1.63 -5.13
C ARG A 349 -32.77 2.76 -4.93
N GLU A 350 -32.35 4.02 -5.19
CA GLU A 350 -33.18 5.22 -5.10
C GLU A 350 -33.99 5.48 -6.38
N ASN A 351 -33.93 4.59 -7.38
CA ASN A 351 -34.56 4.77 -8.71
C ASN A 351 -34.20 6.09 -9.37
N ARG A 352 -32.92 6.51 -9.26
CA ARG A 352 -32.41 7.76 -9.84
C ARG A 352 -31.63 7.49 -11.13
N PRO A 353 -31.65 8.43 -12.08
CA PRO A 353 -30.84 8.32 -13.29
C PRO A 353 -29.34 8.36 -12.96
N ILE A 354 -28.55 7.63 -13.74
CA ILE A 354 -27.09 7.65 -13.65
C ILE A 354 -26.59 8.73 -14.60
N PRO A 355 -25.97 9.81 -14.10
CA PRO A 355 -25.45 10.86 -14.95
C PRO A 355 -24.16 10.40 -15.67
N THR A 356 -23.85 11.06 -16.79
CA THR A 356 -22.54 10.93 -17.43
C THR A 356 -21.50 11.61 -16.54
N PRO A 357 -20.37 10.93 -16.20
CA PRO A 357 -19.32 11.55 -15.42
C PRO A 357 -18.72 12.77 -16.14
N HIS A 358 -18.48 13.84 -15.39
CA HIS A 358 -17.76 15.01 -15.87
C HIS A 358 -16.38 15.08 -15.20
N PHE A 359 -15.36 15.41 -16.02
CA PHE A 359 -13.98 15.57 -15.57
C PHE A 359 -13.54 16.99 -15.87
N TYR A 360 -12.97 17.64 -14.87
CA TYR A 360 -12.52 19.02 -14.97
C TYR A 360 -11.01 19.06 -14.88
N MET A 361 -10.41 19.83 -15.78
CA MET A 361 -9.01 20.24 -15.63
C MET A 361 -9.00 21.41 -14.66
N THR A 362 -8.40 21.18 -13.48
CA THR A 362 -8.13 22.27 -12.54
C THR A 362 -6.69 22.71 -12.72
N GLU A 363 -6.50 24.03 -12.96
CA GLU A 363 -5.15 24.58 -12.91
C GLU A 363 -4.63 24.46 -11.47
N PRO A 364 -3.45 23.86 -11.26
CA PRO A 364 -2.88 23.75 -9.93
C PRO A 364 -2.63 25.14 -9.35
N ASN A 365 -2.93 25.32 -8.06
CA ASN A 365 -2.65 26.57 -7.35
C ASN A 365 -1.14 26.77 -7.08
N SER A 366 -0.76 27.92 -6.55
CA SER A 366 0.63 28.29 -6.28
C SER A 366 1.38 27.37 -5.30
N ASN A 367 0.66 26.56 -4.50
CA ASN A 367 1.23 25.61 -3.56
C ASN A 367 1.49 24.22 -4.21
N PHE A 368 1.14 24.05 -5.48
CA PHE A 368 1.36 22.80 -6.19
C PHE A 368 2.82 22.64 -6.58
N ILE A 369 3.41 21.51 -6.19
CA ILE A 369 4.76 21.13 -6.60
C ILE A 369 4.64 20.05 -7.67
N ASN A 370 4.84 20.43 -8.94
CA ASN A 370 4.86 19.46 -10.03
C ASN A 370 6.17 18.68 -10.01
N MET A 371 6.09 17.36 -10.02
CA MET A 371 7.26 16.48 -10.02
C MET A 371 7.81 16.24 -11.43
N ASN A 372 7.15 16.73 -12.49
CA ASN A 372 7.67 16.64 -13.85
C ASN A 372 9.06 17.31 -13.95
N GLY A 373 10.00 16.62 -14.57
CA GLY A 373 11.39 17.09 -14.66
C GLY A 373 12.21 16.93 -13.37
N SER A 374 11.60 16.49 -12.28
CA SER A 374 12.32 16.19 -11.05
C SER A 374 13.09 14.88 -11.20
N TYR A 375 14.36 14.89 -10.85
CA TYR A 375 15.20 13.71 -10.78
C TYR A 375 15.61 13.46 -9.34
N LEU A 376 15.26 12.32 -8.80
CA LEU A 376 15.79 11.90 -7.52
C LEU A 376 17.10 11.15 -7.77
N PRO A 377 18.20 11.59 -7.17
CA PRO A 377 19.48 10.92 -7.36
C PRO A 377 19.41 9.47 -6.87
N GLU A 378 20.17 8.61 -7.51
CA GLU A 378 20.36 7.24 -7.04
C GLU A 378 20.93 7.27 -5.63
N VAL A 379 20.30 6.53 -4.72
CA VAL A 379 20.76 6.48 -3.34
C VAL A 379 21.98 5.57 -3.27
N ALA A 380 23.14 6.16 -3.00
CA ALA A 380 24.34 5.41 -2.77
C ALA A 380 24.16 4.43 -1.59
N GLU A 381 24.72 3.24 -1.73
CA GLU A 381 24.79 2.32 -0.61
C GLU A 381 25.66 2.92 0.49
N SER A 382 25.21 2.87 1.72
CA SER A 382 25.97 3.33 2.88
C SER A 382 26.35 2.15 3.77
N ARG A 383 27.51 2.26 4.42
CA ARG A 383 27.89 1.29 5.45
C ARG A 383 26.83 1.19 6.52
N LYS A 384 26.58 -0.02 6.98
CA LYS A 384 25.72 -0.26 8.14
C LYS A 384 26.50 -0.06 9.44
N ARG A 385 25.76 0.23 10.52
CA ARG A 385 26.38 0.35 11.84
C ARG A 385 26.89 -1.00 12.30
N ILE A 386 27.99 -1.03 13.07
CA ILE A 386 28.61 -2.25 13.57
C ILE A 386 27.62 -3.12 14.37
N ASN A 387 26.67 -2.54 15.07
CA ASN A 387 25.63 -3.23 15.81
C ASN A 387 24.37 -3.57 14.98
N SER A 388 24.49 -3.59 13.66
CA SER A 388 23.36 -3.94 12.77
C SER A 388 23.04 -5.43 12.85
N ARG A 389 21.75 -5.72 12.78
CA ARG A 389 21.24 -7.10 12.68
C ARG A 389 21.12 -7.49 11.23
N PHE A 390 21.59 -8.70 10.92
CA PHE A 390 21.58 -9.23 9.58
C PHE A 390 20.84 -10.56 9.51
N LYS A 391 20.19 -10.76 8.38
CA LYS A 391 19.49 -11.98 8.04
C LYS A 391 19.47 -12.13 6.52
N TYR A 392 20.26 -13.03 6.01
CA TYR A 392 20.36 -13.36 4.61
C TYR A 392 19.84 -14.78 4.39
N HIS A 393 19.20 -15.06 3.27
CA HIS A 393 18.74 -16.41 2.98
C HIS A 393 18.68 -16.67 1.47
N ILE A 394 18.93 -17.92 1.13
CA ILE A 394 18.73 -18.45 -0.21
C ILE A 394 17.58 -19.45 -0.16
N PRO A 395 16.51 -19.21 -0.92
CA PRO A 395 15.40 -20.14 -1.06
C PRO A 395 15.76 -21.25 -2.04
N TYR A 396 15.09 -22.39 -1.93
CA TYR A 396 15.10 -23.48 -2.90
C TYR A 396 16.41 -24.27 -2.99
N LEU A 397 16.70 -24.99 -1.95
CA LEU A 397 17.54 -26.18 -2.03
C LEU A 397 16.86 -27.20 -2.95
N LYS A 398 17.58 -28.19 -3.48
CA LYS A 398 17.00 -29.31 -4.23
C LYS A 398 15.83 -29.95 -3.48
N LEU A 399 15.91 -30.02 -2.17
CA LEU A 399 14.79 -30.31 -1.29
C LEU A 399 13.88 -29.07 -1.20
N LYS A 400 12.94 -28.94 -2.11
CA LYS A 400 12.09 -27.76 -2.41
C LYS A 400 11.42 -27.05 -1.22
N THR A 401 11.44 -27.63 -0.02
CA THR A 401 10.85 -27.06 1.21
C THR A 401 11.87 -26.43 2.13
N PHE A 402 13.15 -26.50 1.82
CA PHE A 402 14.23 -26.00 2.67
C PHE A 402 14.86 -24.72 2.11
N ARG A 403 15.39 -23.89 3.00
CA ARG A 403 16.20 -22.72 2.70
C ARG A 403 17.39 -22.66 3.66
N VAL A 404 18.48 -22.10 3.20
CA VAL A 404 19.64 -21.76 4.04
C VAL A 404 19.54 -20.31 4.45
N GLU A 405 19.85 -20.03 5.69
CA GLU A 405 19.81 -18.69 6.28
C GLU A 405 21.10 -18.41 7.04
N LEU A 406 21.73 -17.25 6.76
CA LEU A 406 22.85 -16.70 7.49
C LEU A 406 22.35 -15.57 8.37
N THR A 407 22.60 -15.66 9.68
CA THR A 407 22.07 -14.69 10.65
C THR A 407 23.05 -14.43 11.78
N ASN A 408 23.00 -13.20 12.31
CA ASN A 408 23.66 -12.82 13.55
C ASN A 408 22.65 -12.57 14.69
N SER A 409 21.45 -13.14 14.61
CA SER A 409 20.36 -12.88 15.58
C SER A 409 20.66 -13.28 17.02
N TYR A 410 21.69 -14.10 17.24
CA TYR A 410 22.12 -14.60 18.55
C TYR A 410 23.16 -13.72 19.22
N SER A 411 23.65 -12.69 18.55
CA SER A 411 24.65 -11.74 19.03
C SER A 411 24.14 -10.90 20.20
N ASP A 412 25.04 -10.56 21.12
CA ASP A 412 24.83 -9.47 22.09
C ASP A 412 25.27 -8.13 21.45
N PHE A 413 24.31 -7.41 20.92
CA PHE A 413 24.53 -6.13 20.23
C PHE A 413 24.87 -4.98 21.19
N VAL A 414 24.69 -5.16 22.49
CA VAL A 414 25.03 -4.15 23.50
C VAL A 414 26.52 -4.22 23.81
N ARG A 415 27.05 -5.45 23.91
CA ARG A 415 28.46 -5.72 24.18
C ARG A 415 29.32 -5.81 22.91
N ASN A 416 28.70 -5.77 21.73
CA ASN A 416 29.35 -6.06 20.45
C ASN A 416 30.00 -7.46 20.39
N GLU A 417 29.36 -8.42 21.03
CA GLU A 417 29.74 -9.83 20.95
C GLU A 417 28.90 -10.48 19.85
N PHE A 418 29.53 -10.80 18.73
CA PHE A 418 28.81 -11.29 17.56
C PHE A 418 28.84 -12.81 17.47
N ASP A 419 27.67 -13.39 17.11
CA ASP A 419 27.48 -14.84 16.88
C ASP A 419 26.78 -15.00 15.50
N TRP A 420 27.53 -15.46 14.52
CA TRP A 420 27.08 -15.70 13.18
C TRP A 420 26.80 -17.20 12.97
N ARG A 421 25.60 -17.49 12.47
CA ARG A 421 25.17 -18.87 12.21
C ARG A 421 24.57 -19.04 10.85
N VAL A 422 24.85 -20.19 10.23
CA VAL A 422 24.14 -20.69 9.07
C VAL A 422 23.10 -21.69 9.54
N GLU A 423 21.85 -21.47 9.18
CA GLU A 423 20.73 -22.28 9.63
C GLU A 423 19.96 -22.88 8.45
N LEU A 424 19.55 -24.12 8.57
CA LEU A 424 18.65 -24.79 7.65
C LEU A 424 17.21 -24.69 8.17
N HIS A 425 16.34 -24.06 7.39
CA HIS A 425 14.93 -23.90 7.73
C HIS A 425 14.03 -24.67 6.79
N ARG A 426 13.10 -25.45 7.33
CA ARG A 426 12.01 -26.05 6.59
C ARG A 426 10.81 -25.10 6.62
N SER A 427 10.39 -24.59 5.45
CA SER A 427 9.25 -23.67 5.32
C SER A 427 7.95 -24.46 5.14
N GLN A 428 7.13 -24.52 6.18
CA GLN A 428 5.76 -25.05 6.13
C GLN A 428 4.78 -24.07 6.79
N GLY A 429 4.75 -22.81 6.35
CA GLY A 429 3.90 -21.79 6.96
C GLY A 429 4.40 -21.29 8.34
N LYS A 430 3.70 -20.29 8.92
CA LYS A 430 4.12 -19.67 10.19
C LYS A 430 4.08 -20.63 11.40
N GLU A 431 3.16 -21.59 11.40
CA GLU A 431 2.91 -22.46 12.55
C GLU A 431 3.78 -23.72 12.57
N ASN A 432 4.41 -24.08 11.44
CA ASN A 432 5.18 -25.32 11.29
C ASN A 432 6.63 -25.11 10.84
N ALA A 433 7.18 -23.90 10.99
CA ALA A 433 8.58 -23.65 10.70
C ALA A 433 9.46 -24.38 11.70
N ARG A 434 10.14 -25.46 11.27
CA ARG A 434 11.12 -26.18 12.08
C ARG A 434 12.52 -25.72 11.72
N LYS A 435 13.29 -25.43 12.73
CA LYS A 435 14.72 -25.15 12.65
C LYS A 435 15.48 -26.45 12.78
N TYR A 436 16.46 -26.67 11.92
CA TYR A 436 17.38 -27.82 12.00
C TYR A 436 18.80 -27.30 12.21
N ILE A 437 19.50 -27.87 13.16
CA ILE A 437 20.94 -27.68 13.30
C ILE A 437 21.59 -28.72 12.41
N ILE A 438 22.44 -28.30 11.48
CA ILE A 438 23.19 -29.18 10.61
C ILE A 438 24.37 -29.66 11.44
N SER A 439 24.39 -30.96 11.80
CA SER A 439 25.59 -31.64 12.26
C SER A 439 26.15 -32.47 11.11
N ILE A 440 27.38 -32.23 10.75
CA ILE A 440 28.09 -33.01 9.74
C ILE A 440 28.61 -34.28 10.45
N SER A 441 28.05 -35.43 10.06
CA SER A 441 28.59 -36.73 10.50
C SER A 441 29.38 -37.34 9.35
N ASN A 442 30.65 -37.60 9.57
CA ASN A 442 31.56 -38.17 8.57
C ASN A 442 31.06 -39.50 7.97
N SER A 443 30.17 -40.19 8.66
CA SER A 443 29.60 -41.46 8.19
C SER A 443 28.61 -41.39 7.05
N PHE A 444 28.18 -40.17 6.67
CA PHE A 444 27.17 -39.97 5.63
C PHE A 444 27.75 -39.42 4.31
N PHE A 445 29.05 -39.10 4.27
CA PHE A 445 29.68 -38.49 3.08
C PHE A 445 30.72 -39.43 2.49
N SER A 446 30.87 -39.40 1.16
CA SER A 446 32.00 -40.02 0.50
C SER A 446 33.30 -39.26 0.82
N ASP A 447 34.46 -39.93 0.70
CA ASP A 447 35.76 -39.30 0.91
C ASP A 447 35.94 -38.05 0.03
N GLU A 448 35.48 -38.07 -1.22
CA GLU A 448 35.50 -36.91 -2.15
C GLU A 448 34.64 -35.74 -1.65
N GLN A 449 33.46 -36.04 -1.08
CA GLN A 449 32.60 -35.02 -0.49
C GLN A 449 33.23 -34.45 0.79
N LEU A 450 33.84 -35.26 1.62
CA LEU A 450 34.55 -34.80 2.81
C LEU A 450 35.77 -33.96 2.47
N GLU A 451 36.53 -34.32 1.44
CA GLU A 451 37.65 -33.51 0.93
C GLU A 451 37.16 -32.15 0.41
N THR A 452 36.07 -32.13 -0.33
CA THR A 452 35.45 -30.88 -0.81
C THR A 452 34.99 -29.98 0.35
N ILE A 453 34.33 -30.56 1.37
CA ILE A 453 33.89 -29.84 2.57
C ILE A 453 35.10 -29.29 3.32
N THR A 454 36.11 -30.13 3.55
CA THR A 454 37.32 -29.76 4.27
C THR A 454 38.07 -28.64 3.55
N THR A 455 38.25 -28.76 2.23
CA THR A 455 38.90 -27.73 1.42
C THR A 455 38.14 -26.38 1.50
N PHE A 456 36.81 -26.40 1.49
CA PHE A 456 36.02 -25.19 1.66
C PHE A 456 36.16 -24.59 3.06
N VAL A 457 36.03 -25.41 4.10
CA VAL A 457 36.21 -24.98 5.50
C VAL A 457 37.62 -24.41 5.73
N ASP A 458 38.64 -25.08 5.20
CA ASP A 458 40.04 -24.64 5.30
C ASP A 458 40.27 -23.34 4.54
N SER A 459 39.61 -23.15 3.36
CA SER A 459 39.65 -21.91 2.63
C SER A 459 39.04 -20.72 3.39
N LEU A 460 38.07 -20.98 4.23
CA LEU A 460 37.51 -20.01 5.16
C LEU A 460 38.43 -19.80 6.39
N ALA A 461 38.97 -20.87 6.97
CA ALA A 461 39.82 -20.81 8.11
C ALA A 461 41.18 -20.12 7.86
N CYS A 462 41.78 -20.31 6.67
CA CYS A 462 43.02 -19.66 6.26
C CYS A 462 42.95 -18.12 6.23
N LYS A 463 41.76 -17.54 6.24
CA LYS A 463 41.53 -16.09 6.22
C LYS A 463 41.25 -15.50 7.59
N ASN A 464 41.42 -16.21 8.68
CA ASN A 464 41.12 -15.74 10.07
C ASN A 464 39.72 -15.11 10.23
N TYR A 465 38.72 -15.72 9.65
CA TYR A 465 37.34 -15.24 9.77
C TYR A 465 36.79 -15.43 11.18
N SER A 466 36.92 -14.42 12.02
CA SER A 466 36.18 -14.34 13.29
C SER A 466 34.77 -13.83 13.09
N PHE A 467 33.88 -14.04 14.04
CA PHE A 467 32.54 -13.46 14.00
C PHE A 467 32.55 -11.93 13.95
N ASN A 468 33.53 -11.30 14.59
CA ASN A 468 33.76 -9.85 14.50
C ASN A 468 34.15 -9.44 13.08
N TYR A 469 34.99 -10.20 12.43
CA TYR A 469 35.37 -9.95 11.03
C TYR A 469 34.16 -10.04 10.09
N PHE A 470 33.31 -11.06 10.22
CA PHE A 470 32.07 -11.15 9.45
C PHE A 470 31.15 -9.96 9.69
N GLN A 471 31.07 -9.50 10.93
CA GLN A 471 30.25 -8.34 11.27
C GLN A 471 30.76 -7.08 10.57
N GLU A 472 32.08 -6.84 10.59
CA GLU A 472 32.70 -5.70 9.92
C GLU A 472 32.52 -5.78 8.40
N VAL A 473 32.83 -6.90 7.79
CA VAL A 473 32.69 -7.13 6.33
C VAL A 473 31.28 -6.94 5.87
N TYR A 474 30.28 -7.41 6.63
CA TYR A 474 28.88 -7.29 6.22
C TYR A 474 28.24 -5.93 6.57
N CYS A 475 28.93 -5.12 7.34
CA CYS A 475 28.60 -3.69 7.50
C CYS A 475 29.11 -2.83 6.33
N MET A 476 30.09 -3.30 5.55
CA MET A 476 30.59 -2.62 4.34
C MET A 476 29.55 -2.60 3.24
N THR A 477 29.68 -1.65 2.30
CA THR A 477 28.91 -1.65 1.05
C THR A 477 29.34 -2.83 0.16
N GLU A 478 28.51 -3.18 -0.83
CA GLU A 478 28.89 -4.21 -1.81
C GLU A 478 30.13 -3.80 -2.60
N GLU A 479 30.22 -2.53 -2.98
CA GLU A 479 31.37 -1.99 -3.71
C GLU A 479 32.67 -2.12 -2.91
N GLU A 480 32.65 -1.76 -1.62
CA GLU A 480 33.82 -1.90 -0.73
C GLU A 480 34.26 -3.36 -0.58
N ARG A 481 33.31 -4.29 -0.48
CA ARG A 481 33.62 -5.73 -0.43
C ARG A 481 34.25 -6.23 -1.73
N LEU A 482 33.71 -5.81 -2.88
CA LEU A 482 34.22 -6.18 -4.19
C LEU A 482 35.65 -5.64 -4.41
N GLN A 483 35.90 -4.37 -4.06
CA GLN A 483 37.24 -3.75 -4.17
C GLN A 483 38.29 -4.49 -3.32
N GLN A 484 37.87 -5.06 -2.18
CA GLN A 484 38.77 -5.81 -1.29
C GLN A 484 38.72 -7.33 -1.53
N SER A 485 38.01 -7.78 -2.56
CA SER A 485 37.82 -9.22 -2.88
C SER A 485 37.31 -10.05 -1.69
N LEU A 486 36.40 -9.46 -0.91
CA LEU A 486 35.81 -10.12 0.26
C LEU A 486 34.53 -10.88 -0.13
N ILE A 487 34.32 -12.04 0.50
CA ILE A 487 33.13 -12.88 0.25
C ILE A 487 31.89 -12.20 0.81
N GLY A 488 30.92 -11.97 -0.06
CA GLY A 488 29.62 -11.45 0.33
C GLY A 488 28.73 -12.51 1.02
N PRO A 489 27.68 -12.07 1.74
CA PRO A 489 26.81 -13.00 2.47
C PRO A 489 26.05 -13.98 1.58
N TYR A 490 25.74 -13.58 0.36
CA TYR A 490 25.05 -14.44 -0.60
C TYR A 490 25.99 -15.41 -1.30
N GLU A 491 27.22 -15.02 -1.56
CA GLU A 491 28.26 -15.91 -2.09
C GLU A 491 28.59 -17.01 -1.09
N LEU A 492 28.69 -16.66 0.20
CA LEU A 492 28.85 -17.64 1.26
C LEU A 492 27.65 -18.62 1.30
N LEU A 493 26.41 -18.10 1.22
CA LEU A 493 25.21 -18.93 1.24
C LEU A 493 25.07 -19.81 -0.01
N GLU A 494 25.47 -19.35 -1.20
CA GLU A 494 25.48 -20.18 -2.41
C GLU A 494 26.51 -21.32 -2.30
N GLY A 495 27.69 -21.06 -1.70
CA GLY A 495 28.66 -22.09 -1.37
C GLY A 495 28.05 -23.16 -0.43
N VAL A 496 27.45 -22.73 0.69
CA VAL A 496 26.77 -23.63 1.63
C VAL A 496 25.63 -24.41 0.96
N LYS A 497 24.82 -23.74 0.12
CA LYS A 497 23.77 -24.40 -0.65
C LYS A 497 24.35 -25.51 -1.55
N GLY A 498 25.47 -25.22 -2.24
CA GLY A 498 26.13 -26.21 -3.08
C GLY A 498 26.55 -27.47 -2.34
N PHE A 499 26.94 -27.36 -1.07
CA PHE A 499 27.22 -28.51 -0.22
C PHE A 499 25.98 -29.28 0.22
N ILE A 500 24.87 -28.59 0.47
CA ILE A 500 23.62 -29.23 0.94
C ILE A 500 22.90 -29.91 -0.22
N ASP A 501 22.97 -29.38 -1.41
CA ASP A 501 22.30 -29.87 -2.63
C ASP A 501 23.05 -31.03 -3.29
#